data_40b9f9b3bb39240b03109a5635885290
#
_entry.id   40b9f9b3bb39240b03109a5635885290
#
_cell.length_a   1.000
_cell.length_b   1.000
_cell.length_c   1.000
_cell.angle_alpha   90.00
_cell.angle_beta   90.00
_cell.angle_gamma   90.00
#
_symmetry.space_group_name_H-M   'P 1'
#
loop_
_entity.id
_entity.type
_entity.pdbx_description
1 polymer ?
#
loop_
_entity_poly.entity_id
_entity_poly.type
_entity_poly.pdbx_seq_one_letter_code
_entity_poly.pdbx_strand_id
1 'polypeptide(L)'
;MLRVLTAGESHGPELIAIMEGLPSGVPISSDAIQADLQRRKLGYGRGSRMKFEQDELTISAGVRHGLSLGSPIALRVGNTEWPKWVEVMNAEPVELTEKSRGRSAALTRPRPGHADLVGMQKYDFDEARPILERASARETAARVALGAVARAFLAELGIRLVSHTLSIGTVHVPDGAALPTPDDVDALDADDLRCFDAETSTRMVAEVDAARKDGDTLGGIVEVLAYGLPPGLGSHVHWDRRLDGKLAQALMSIQAIKGVEVGDGFLTTTRRGSAAHDELFATADGISRSTDRAGGTEGGMSTGTVLRVSAGMKPIATVPHALRTVDVATGDTASAHHQRSDVCAVPAAGVVAEAMVAIVLADAVLEKFGGDSVGETRRNLDSYLAAIPETLRTTPASEAALVEHELFG
;
A
#
# COMPACT_ATOMS: atom_id res chain seq x y z
N MET A 1 18.13 -6.18 8.49
CA MET A 1 17.27 -6.60 7.37
C MET A 1 15.94 -7.03 7.95
N LEU A 2 14.88 -6.33 7.58
CA LEU A 2 13.51 -6.64 7.98
C LEU A 2 12.95 -7.74 7.07
N ARG A 3 12.33 -8.76 7.64
CA ARG A 3 11.71 -9.86 6.87
C ARG A 3 10.24 -9.94 7.22
N VAL A 4 9.39 -10.04 6.20
CA VAL A 4 7.94 -10.17 6.38
C VAL A 4 7.42 -11.40 5.65
N LEU A 5 6.47 -12.08 6.27
CA LEU A 5 5.79 -13.25 5.71
C LEU A 5 4.30 -13.16 6.00
N THR A 6 3.48 -13.46 5.00
CA THR A 6 2.03 -13.56 5.15
C THR A 6 1.54 -14.94 4.70
N ALA A 7 0.56 -15.48 5.40
CA ALA A 7 -0.11 -16.74 5.07
C ALA A 7 -1.62 -16.63 5.29
N GLY A 8 -2.36 -17.61 4.79
CA GLY A 8 -3.82 -17.72 4.92
C GLY A 8 -4.57 -17.43 3.64
N GLU A 9 -5.79 -17.90 3.58
CA GLU A 9 -6.72 -17.84 2.47
C GLU A 9 -7.89 -16.88 2.76
N SER A 10 -8.53 -16.36 1.71
CA SER A 10 -9.62 -15.38 1.83
C SER A 10 -10.78 -15.86 2.70
N HIS A 11 -11.12 -17.14 2.60
CA HIS A 11 -12.17 -17.77 3.38
C HIS A 11 -11.64 -18.82 4.36
N GLY A 12 -10.33 -18.81 4.65
CA GLY A 12 -9.71 -19.56 5.73
C GLY A 12 -10.08 -19.02 7.11
N PRO A 13 -9.62 -19.66 8.21
CA PRO A 13 -9.93 -19.23 9.57
C PRO A 13 -9.38 -17.85 9.90
N GLU A 14 -8.22 -17.54 9.38
CA GLU A 14 -7.48 -16.30 9.66
C GLU A 14 -6.37 -16.06 8.64
N LEU A 15 -5.85 -14.85 8.62
CA LEU A 15 -4.58 -14.51 8.00
C LEU A 15 -3.50 -14.45 9.09
N ILE A 16 -2.31 -14.92 8.75
CA ILE A 16 -1.12 -14.86 9.61
C ILE A 16 -0.13 -13.90 8.98
N ALA A 17 0.46 -13.05 9.81
CA ALA A 17 1.46 -12.08 9.41
C ALA A 17 2.65 -12.14 10.39
N ILE A 18 3.86 -12.28 9.87
CA ILE A 18 5.08 -12.37 10.67
C ILE A 18 6.06 -11.30 10.21
N MET A 19 6.65 -10.59 11.17
CA MET A 19 7.75 -9.65 10.95
C MET A 19 8.93 -10.03 11.85
N GLU A 20 10.10 -10.16 11.24
CA GLU A 20 11.37 -10.44 11.93
C GLU A 20 12.38 -9.34 11.62
N GLY A 21 13.21 -8.98 12.59
CA GLY A 21 14.25 -7.96 12.47
C GLY A 21 13.84 -6.56 12.95
N LEU A 22 12.65 -6.41 13.57
CA LEU A 22 12.28 -5.14 14.21
C LEU A 22 13.01 -4.99 15.55
N PRO A 23 13.61 -3.81 15.84
CA PRO A 23 14.27 -3.56 17.13
C PRO A 23 13.34 -3.68 18.34
N SER A 24 13.91 -3.93 19.50
CA SER A 24 13.17 -3.90 20.76
C SER A 24 12.79 -2.47 21.15
N GLY A 25 11.71 -2.33 21.95
CA GLY A 25 11.28 -1.06 22.52
C GLY A 25 10.43 -0.19 21.58
N VAL A 26 10.00 -0.68 20.43
CA VAL A 26 9.04 0.00 19.56
C VAL A 26 7.65 -0.08 20.20
N PRO A 27 6.93 1.04 20.40
CA PRO A 27 5.56 1.03 20.88
C PRO A 27 4.62 0.37 19.88
N ILE A 28 3.94 -0.71 20.28
CA ILE A 28 3.00 -1.44 19.45
C ILE A 28 1.65 -1.52 20.17
N SER A 29 0.64 -0.91 19.57
CA SER A 29 -0.73 -0.89 20.06
C SER A 29 -1.64 -1.72 19.18
N SER A 30 -2.41 -2.62 19.79
CA SER A 30 -3.48 -3.36 19.09
C SER A 30 -4.50 -2.39 18.48
N ASP A 31 -4.84 -1.30 19.18
CA ASP A 31 -5.82 -0.32 18.72
C ASP A 31 -5.31 0.44 17.48
N ALA A 32 -4.01 0.79 17.44
CA ALA A 32 -3.42 1.45 16.27
C ALA A 32 -3.40 0.53 15.05
N ILE A 33 -3.04 -0.75 15.21
CA ILE A 33 -3.09 -1.72 14.13
C ILE A 33 -4.54 -1.94 13.68
N GLN A 34 -5.49 -2.03 14.63
CA GLN A 34 -6.90 -2.20 14.31
C GLN A 34 -7.47 -0.97 13.59
N ALA A 35 -7.02 0.24 13.91
CA ALA A 35 -7.39 1.47 13.21
C ALA A 35 -6.96 1.42 11.73
N ASP A 36 -5.72 1.02 11.43
CA ASP A 36 -5.25 0.86 10.04
C ASP A 36 -6.04 -0.22 9.28
N LEU A 37 -6.39 -1.32 9.94
CA LEU A 37 -7.27 -2.34 9.36
C LEU A 37 -8.67 -1.78 9.05
N GLN A 38 -9.21 -0.88 9.87
CA GLN A 38 -10.48 -0.18 9.58
C GLN A 38 -10.32 0.78 8.40
N ARG A 39 -9.25 1.59 8.37
CA ARG A 39 -8.94 2.49 7.25
C ARG A 39 -8.94 1.76 5.90
N ARG A 40 -8.37 0.55 5.84
CA ARG A 40 -8.38 -0.31 4.63
C ARG A 40 -9.79 -0.63 4.13
N LYS A 41 -10.81 -0.57 4.96
CA LYS A 41 -12.20 -0.85 4.59
C LYS A 41 -12.96 0.37 4.10
N LEU A 42 -12.42 1.57 4.28
CA LEU A 42 -13.03 2.82 3.84
C LEU A 42 -13.10 2.92 2.30
N GLY A 43 -13.89 3.85 1.84
CA GLY A 43 -14.02 4.25 0.45
C GLY A 43 -15.41 4.02 -0.12
N TYR A 44 -15.86 4.96 -0.95
CA TYR A 44 -17.10 4.87 -1.71
C TYR A 44 -16.97 3.85 -2.84
N GLY A 45 -18.05 3.15 -3.15
CA GLY A 45 -18.02 2.09 -4.16
C GLY A 45 -17.63 0.70 -3.63
N ARG A 46 -17.41 0.58 -2.31
CA ARG A 46 -17.10 -0.71 -1.67
C ARG A 46 -18.31 -1.63 -1.62
N GLY A 47 -18.06 -2.93 -1.78
CA GLY A 47 -19.09 -3.96 -1.69
C GLY A 47 -19.64 -4.12 -0.26
N SER A 48 -20.83 -4.70 -0.16
CA SER A 48 -21.52 -4.92 1.12
C SER A 48 -20.73 -5.76 2.14
N ARG A 49 -19.76 -6.57 1.68
CA ARG A 49 -18.89 -7.38 2.55
C ARG A 49 -18.12 -6.52 3.54
N MET A 50 -17.65 -5.35 3.12
CA MET A 50 -16.86 -4.45 3.96
C MET A 50 -17.61 -3.94 5.20
N LYS A 51 -18.95 -3.96 5.16
CA LYS A 51 -19.79 -3.55 6.31
C LYS A 51 -19.88 -4.62 7.40
N PHE A 52 -19.67 -5.89 7.05
CA PHE A 52 -19.86 -7.04 7.96
C PHE A 52 -18.53 -7.71 8.34
N GLU A 53 -17.47 -7.50 7.57
CA GLU A 53 -16.16 -8.08 7.84
C GLU A 53 -15.50 -7.34 9.00
N GLN A 54 -15.27 -8.07 10.09
CA GLN A 54 -14.46 -7.59 11.21
C GLN A 54 -13.13 -8.31 11.13
N ASP A 55 -12.06 -7.52 10.99
CA ASP A 55 -10.68 -7.99 11.02
C ASP A 55 -10.26 -8.07 12.48
N GLU A 56 -10.58 -9.17 13.17
CA GLU A 56 -10.23 -9.35 14.59
C GLU A 56 -8.74 -9.60 14.72
N LEU A 57 -8.03 -8.62 15.30
CA LEU A 57 -6.59 -8.70 15.48
C LEU A 57 -6.22 -9.44 16.77
N THR A 58 -5.26 -10.35 16.66
CA THR A 58 -4.56 -10.96 17.79
C THR A 58 -3.06 -10.81 17.62
N ILE A 59 -2.37 -10.22 18.61
CA ILE A 59 -0.90 -10.22 18.70
C ILE A 59 -0.49 -11.49 19.42
N SER A 60 0.10 -12.44 18.70
CA SER A 60 0.42 -13.78 19.22
C SER A 60 1.84 -13.89 19.79
N ALA A 61 2.78 -13.06 19.33
CA ALA A 61 4.18 -13.09 19.76
C ALA A 61 4.89 -11.76 19.48
N GLY A 62 6.06 -11.59 20.12
CA GLY A 62 7.00 -10.49 19.82
C GLY A 62 6.72 -9.17 20.50
N VAL A 63 5.62 -9.06 21.28
CA VAL A 63 5.23 -7.84 21.99
C VAL A 63 4.91 -8.17 23.45
N ARG A 64 5.37 -7.30 24.37
CA ARG A 64 5.05 -7.40 25.80
C ARG A 64 4.82 -6.01 26.37
N HIS A 65 3.70 -5.82 27.06
CA HIS A 65 3.31 -4.53 27.65
C HIS A 65 3.37 -3.35 26.66
N GLY A 66 2.94 -3.60 25.41
CA GLY A 66 2.91 -2.59 24.36
C GLY A 66 4.26 -2.27 23.72
N LEU A 67 5.32 -3.03 23.99
CA LEU A 67 6.65 -2.82 23.41
C LEU A 67 7.13 -4.08 22.68
N SER A 68 7.79 -3.89 21.53
CA SER A 68 8.47 -4.97 20.82
C SER A 68 9.62 -5.55 21.63
N LEU A 69 9.90 -6.84 21.45
CA LEU A 69 10.93 -7.56 22.20
C LEU A 69 12.24 -7.77 21.41
N GLY A 70 12.31 -7.36 20.13
CA GLY A 70 13.40 -7.71 19.21
C GLY A 70 13.30 -9.13 18.67
N SER A 71 12.32 -9.92 19.11
CA SER A 71 11.99 -11.24 18.56
C SER A 71 10.92 -11.12 17.45
N PRO A 72 10.71 -12.19 16.65
CA PRO A 72 9.66 -12.16 15.63
C PRO A 72 8.29 -11.78 16.20
N ILE A 73 7.61 -10.84 15.52
CA ILE A 73 6.24 -10.44 15.83
C ILE A 73 5.30 -11.28 14.97
N ALA A 74 4.33 -11.93 15.61
CA ALA A 74 3.29 -12.70 14.92
C ALA A 74 1.91 -12.10 15.21
N LEU A 75 1.20 -11.78 14.13
CA LEU A 75 -0.15 -11.23 14.15
C LEU A 75 -1.11 -12.20 13.46
N ARG A 76 -2.32 -12.29 13.97
CA ARG A 76 -3.42 -13.04 13.37
C ARG A 76 -4.59 -12.10 13.12
N VAL A 77 -5.15 -12.17 11.92
CA VAL A 77 -6.34 -11.41 11.52
C VAL A 77 -7.46 -12.40 11.24
N GLY A 78 -8.39 -12.53 12.18
CA GLY A 78 -9.50 -13.47 12.15
C GLY A 78 -10.47 -13.22 11.01
N ASN A 79 -11.20 -14.27 10.60
CA ASN A 79 -12.21 -14.19 9.56
C ASN A 79 -13.60 -14.48 10.13
N THR A 80 -14.45 -13.47 10.22
CA THR A 80 -15.82 -13.59 10.72
C THR A 80 -16.72 -14.50 9.86
N GLU A 81 -16.37 -14.73 8.61
CA GLU A 81 -17.11 -15.64 7.74
C GLU A 81 -16.69 -17.10 7.88
N TRP A 82 -15.60 -17.41 8.59
CA TRP A 82 -15.05 -18.74 8.77
C TRP A 82 -16.11 -19.81 9.15
N PRO A 83 -17.07 -19.57 10.07
CA PRO A 83 -18.08 -20.59 10.41
C PRO A 83 -18.91 -21.09 9.22
N LYS A 84 -19.00 -20.31 8.13
CA LYS A 84 -19.70 -20.69 6.90
C LYS A 84 -18.82 -21.49 5.93
N TRP A 85 -17.50 -21.50 6.16
CA TRP A 85 -16.50 -22.05 5.24
C TRP A 85 -15.73 -23.25 5.81
N VAL A 86 -15.98 -23.61 7.07
CA VAL A 86 -15.26 -24.67 7.80
C VAL A 86 -15.16 -25.97 7.01
N GLU A 87 -16.25 -26.42 6.36
CA GLU A 87 -16.21 -27.66 5.56
C GLU A 87 -15.52 -27.46 4.21
N VAL A 88 -15.72 -26.30 3.56
CA VAL A 88 -15.21 -26.02 2.21
C VAL A 88 -13.69 -25.78 2.22
N MET A 89 -13.19 -25.15 3.29
CA MET A 89 -11.78 -24.75 3.44
C MET A 89 -11.10 -25.51 4.59
N ASN A 90 -11.61 -26.67 4.96
CA ASN A 90 -10.99 -27.52 5.98
C ASN A 90 -9.62 -28.01 5.52
N ALA A 91 -8.65 -28.01 6.43
CA ALA A 91 -7.32 -28.58 6.16
C ALA A 91 -7.35 -30.11 6.08
N GLU A 92 -8.31 -30.75 6.79
CA GLU A 92 -8.47 -32.19 6.78
C GLU A 92 -9.59 -32.61 5.81
N PRO A 93 -9.55 -33.82 5.24
CA PRO A 93 -10.63 -34.35 4.44
C PRO A 93 -11.93 -34.44 5.27
N VAL A 94 -13.00 -33.82 4.79
CA VAL A 94 -14.31 -33.82 5.46
C VAL A 94 -15.41 -34.17 4.47
N GLU A 95 -16.49 -34.81 4.97
CA GLU A 95 -17.70 -34.98 4.22
C GLU A 95 -18.47 -33.66 4.16
N LEU A 96 -18.83 -33.24 2.94
CA LEU A 96 -19.58 -32.02 2.73
C LEU A 96 -21.07 -32.23 3.00
N THR A 97 -21.67 -31.37 3.81
CA THR A 97 -23.11 -31.28 3.94
C THR A 97 -23.75 -30.75 2.64
N GLU A 98 -25.06 -30.97 2.44
CA GLU A 98 -25.77 -30.41 1.27
C GLU A 98 -25.61 -28.89 1.14
N LYS A 99 -25.60 -28.18 2.28
CA LYS A 99 -25.41 -26.73 2.32
C LYS A 99 -24.01 -26.31 1.85
N SER A 100 -23.02 -27.12 2.12
CA SER A 100 -21.61 -26.82 1.75
C SER A 100 -21.27 -27.24 0.33
N ARG A 101 -21.96 -28.24 -0.23
CA ARG A 101 -21.77 -28.74 -1.60
C ARG A 101 -21.93 -27.62 -2.64
N GLY A 102 -22.92 -26.75 -2.49
CA GLY A 102 -23.12 -25.63 -3.40
C GLY A 102 -21.97 -24.61 -3.37
N ARG A 103 -21.38 -24.35 -2.19
CA ARG A 103 -20.21 -23.48 -2.04
C ARG A 103 -18.92 -24.14 -2.49
N SER A 104 -18.83 -25.45 -2.36
CA SER A 104 -17.68 -26.26 -2.77
C SER A 104 -17.71 -26.61 -4.26
N ALA A 105 -18.71 -26.16 -5.02
CA ALA A 105 -18.77 -26.39 -6.47
C ALA A 105 -17.50 -25.89 -7.14
N ALA A 106 -16.94 -26.68 -8.05
CA ALA A 106 -15.71 -26.38 -8.75
C ALA A 106 -15.84 -25.06 -9.55
N LEU A 107 -14.84 -24.21 -9.47
CA LEU A 107 -14.78 -22.92 -10.16
C LEU A 107 -14.02 -23.08 -11.47
N THR A 108 -14.71 -23.59 -12.50
CA THR A 108 -14.11 -23.95 -13.80
C THR A 108 -14.11 -22.81 -14.83
N ARG A 109 -14.63 -21.61 -14.47
CA ARG A 109 -14.75 -20.45 -15.37
C ARG A 109 -13.82 -19.33 -14.91
N PRO A 110 -12.53 -19.36 -15.26
CA PRO A 110 -11.55 -18.39 -14.78
C PRO A 110 -11.93 -16.96 -15.21
N ARG A 111 -11.68 -15.98 -14.33
CA ARG A 111 -11.97 -14.57 -14.58
C ARG A 111 -10.86 -13.96 -15.44
N PRO A 112 -11.19 -13.27 -16.55
CA PRO A 112 -10.23 -12.47 -17.29
C PRO A 112 -9.59 -11.39 -16.40
N GLY A 113 -8.28 -11.23 -16.50
CA GLY A 113 -7.55 -10.24 -15.70
C GLY A 113 -7.29 -10.63 -14.24
N HIS A 114 -7.66 -11.84 -13.81
CA HIS A 114 -7.34 -12.42 -12.51
C HIS A 114 -6.25 -13.49 -12.61
N ALA A 115 -5.76 -13.96 -11.46
CA ALA A 115 -4.73 -15.01 -11.41
C ALA A 115 -5.27 -16.41 -11.76
N ASP A 116 -6.57 -16.58 -11.90
CA ASP A 116 -7.27 -17.87 -11.96
C ASP A 116 -6.65 -18.84 -12.98
N LEU A 117 -6.68 -18.49 -14.26
CA LEU A 117 -6.21 -19.38 -15.34
C LEU A 117 -4.71 -19.71 -15.23
N VAL A 118 -3.88 -18.68 -15.08
CA VAL A 118 -2.42 -18.87 -15.03
C VAL A 118 -2.01 -19.60 -13.75
N GLY A 119 -2.73 -19.37 -12.65
CA GLY A 119 -2.52 -20.10 -11.40
C GLY A 119 -2.87 -21.58 -11.52
N MET A 120 -4.02 -21.92 -12.14
CA MET A 120 -4.40 -23.30 -12.43
C MET A 120 -3.32 -24.01 -13.26
N GLN A 121 -2.85 -23.37 -14.34
CA GLN A 121 -1.78 -23.90 -15.19
C GLN A 121 -0.47 -24.13 -14.44
N LYS A 122 -0.11 -23.16 -13.56
CA LYS A 122 1.19 -23.19 -12.84
C LYS A 122 1.21 -24.27 -11.77
N TYR A 123 0.10 -24.48 -11.06
CA TYR A 123 0.03 -25.34 -9.89
C TYR A 123 -0.72 -26.65 -10.13
N ASP A 124 -1.07 -26.95 -11.40
CA ASP A 124 -1.75 -28.17 -11.82
C ASP A 124 -3.10 -28.38 -11.11
N PHE A 125 -3.91 -27.30 -11.09
CA PHE A 125 -5.27 -27.37 -10.55
C PHE A 125 -6.31 -27.40 -11.67
N ASP A 126 -7.35 -28.18 -11.48
CA ASP A 126 -8.50 -28.30 -12.39
C ASP A 126 -9.61 -27.27 -12.12
N GLU A 127 -9.48 -26.50 -11.03
CA GLU A 127 -10.39 -25.41 -10.65
C GLU A 127 -9.64 -24.19 -10.09
N ALA A 128 -10.32 -23.03 -10.10
CA ALA A 128 -9.71 -21.76 -9.71
C ALA A 128 -9.73 -21.49 -8.19
N ARG A 129 -10.43 -22.25 -7.36
CA ARG A 129 -10.60 -21.95 -5.93
C ARG A 129 -9.25 -21.84 -5.19
N PRO A 130 -8.31 -22.78 -5.29
CA PRO A 130 -7.04 -22.68 -4.56
C PRO A 130 -6.28 -21.39 -4.91
N ILE A 131 -6.37 -20.95 -6.17
CA ILE A 131 -5.72 -19.72 -6.64
C ILE A 131 -6.46 -18.48 -6.12
N LEU A 132 -7.78 -18.45 -6.27
CA LEU A 132 -8.65 -17.34 -5.87
C LEU A 132 -8.49 -17.02 -4.38
N GLU A 133 -8.44 -18.04 -3.54
CA GLU A 133 -8.36 -17.90 -2.09
C GLU A 133 -7.09 -17.16 -1.66
N ARG A 134 -5.94 -17.46 -2.26
CA ARG A 134 -4.67 -16.80 -1.94
C ARG A 134 -4.46 -15.50 -2.71
N ALA A 135 -4.93 -15.40 -3.96
CA ALA A 135 -4.78 -14.19 -4.79
C ALA A 135 -5.76 -13.07 -4.42
N SER A 136 -6.64 -13.30 -3.46
CA SER A 136 -7.63 -12.34 -2.99
C SER A 136 -6.97 -11.11 -2.34
N ALA A 137 -7.57 -9.93 -2.57
CA ALA A 137 -7.17 -8.69 -1.90
C ALA A 137 -7.33 -8.73 -0.36
N ARG A 138 -8.03 -9.74 0.20
CA ARG A 138 -8.07 -9.93 1.66
C ARG A 138 -6.68 -10.14 2.26
N GLU A 139 -5.74 -10.74 1.53
CA GLU A 139 -4.36 -10.93 1.97
C GLU A 139 -3.71 -9.60 2.39
N THR A 140 -4.14 -8.49 1.80
CA THR A 140 -3.63 -7.15 2.14
C THR A 140 -3.92 -6.73 3.58
N ALA A 141 -4.89 -7.35 4.27
CA ALA A 141 -5.10 -7.08 5.70
C ALA A 141 -3.87 -7.50 6.54
N ALA A 142 -3.22 -8.61 6.20
CA ALA A 142 -1.97 -9.02 6.83
C ALA A 142 -0.83 -8.02 6.55
N ARG A 143 -0.75 -7.48 5.32
CA ARG A 143 0.25 -6.46 4.96
C ARG A 143 0.00 -5.15 5.71
N VAL A 144 -1.26 -4.71 5.83
CA VAL A 144 -1.62 -3.50 6.57
C VAL A 144 -1.30 -3.65 8.06
N ALA A 145 -1.56 -4.81 8.65
CA ALA A 145 -1.20 -5.08 10.04
C ALA A 145 0.33 -4.99 10.28
N LEU A 146 1.15 -5.54 9.36
CA LEU A 146 2.61 -5.41 9.41
C LEU A 146 3.08 -3.98 9.12
N GLY A 147 2.41 -3.29 8.19
CA GLY A 147 2.67 -1.88 7.87
C GLY A 147 2.44 -0.97 9.06
N ALA A 148 1.40 -1.21 9.87
CA ALA A 148 1.14 -0.47 11.10
C ALA A 148 2.29 -0.64 12.12
N VAL A 149 2.85 -1.84 12.24
CA VAL A 149 4.05 -2.11 13.07
C VAL A 149 5.26 -1.35 12.53
N ALA A 150 5.49 -1.36 11.22
CA ALA A 150 6.59 -0.61 10.59
C ALA A 150 6.41 0.91 10.78
N ARG A 151 5.19 1.44 10.65
CA ARG A 151 4.86 2.86 10.89
C ARG A 151 5.15 3.26 12.35
N ALA A 152 4.83 2.40 13.31
CA ALA A 152 5.12 2.65 14.71
C ALA A 152 6.63 2.80 14.95
N PHE A 153 7.46 1.96 14.34
CA PHE A 153 8.92 2.09 14.37
C PHE A 153 9.41 3.40 13.71
N LEU A 154 8.90 3.72 12.53
CA LEU A 154 9.27 4.93 11.79
C LEU A 154 8.89 6.21 12.55
N ALA A 155 7.72 6.21 13.20
CA ALA A 155 7.25 7.33 14.01
C ALA A 155 8.20 7.65 15.19
N GLU A 156 8.82 6.63 15.79
CA GLU A 156 9.84 6.81 16.81
C GLU A 156 11.08 7.57 16.29
N LEU A 157 11.28 7.61 14.99
CA LEU A 157 12.38 8.31 14.33
C LEU A 157 11.94 9.62 13.65
N GLY A 158 10.68 10.05 13.86
CA GLY A 158 10.12 11.25 13.27
C GLY A 158 9.65 11.09 11.81
N ILE A 159 9.61 9.86 11.29
CA ILE A 159 9.15 9.58 9.92
C ILE A 159 7.67 9.26 9.95
N ARG A 160 6.85 10.01 9.21
CA ARG A 160 5.40 9.86 9.17
C ARG A 160 4.92 9.75 7.72
N LEU A 161 3.89 8.92 7.51
CA LEU A 161 3.33 8.66 6.18
C LEU A 161 1.86 9.05 6.12
N VAL A 162 1.42 9.40 4.91
CA VAL A 162 0.01 9.60 4.56
C VAL A 162 -0.21 9.15 3.11
N SER A 163 -1.39 8.64 2.80
CA SER A 163 -1.79 8.32 1.43
C SER A 163 -3.07 9.02 1.06
N HIS A 164 -3.20 9.38 -0.22
CA HIS A 164 -4.41 9.97 -0.78
C HIS A 164 -4.67 9.49 -2.21
N THR A 165 -5.87 9.74 -2.71
CA THR A 165 -6.28 9.37 -4.06
C THR A 165 -6.02 10.52 -5.03
N LEU A 166 -5.28 10.25 -6.11
CA LEU A 166 -5.01 11.19 -7.20
C LEU A 166 -6.01 11.09 -8.34
N SER A 167 -6.51 9.87 -8.62
CA SER A 167 -7.50 9.71 -9.70
C SER A 167 -8.42 8.52 -9.48
N ILE A 168 -9.64 8.60 -10.04
CA ILE A 168 -10.56 7.48 -10.20
C ILE A 168 -11.16 7.56 -11.60
N GLY A 169 -11.05 6.48 -12.38
CA GLY A 169 -11.49 6.46 -13.76
C GLY A 169 -10.81 7.56 -14.57
N THR A 170 -11.62 8.45 -15.13
CA THR A 170 -11.15 9.58 -15.94
C THR A 170 -11.00 10.89 -15.14
N VAL A 171 -11.35 10.90 -13.88
CA VAL A 171 -11.28 12.08 -13.00
C VAL A 171 -9.96 12.12 -12.29
N HIS A 172 -9.24 13.23 -12.40
CA HIS A 172 -7.92 13.46 -11.83
C HIS A 172 -7.90 14.72 -10.97
N VAL A 173 -7.07 14.69 -9.91
CA VAL A 173 -6.70 15.88 -9.15
C VAL A 173 -5.89 16.81 -10.07
N PRO A 174 -6.13 18.14 -10.05
CA PRO A 174 -5.37 19.08 -10.88
C PRO A 174 -3.87 19.06 -10.57
N ASP A 175 -3.05 19.30 -11.60
CA ASP A 175 -1.61 19.49 -11.43
C ASP A 175 -1.36 20.67 -10.48
N GLY A 176 -0.41 20.49 -9.55
CA GLY A 176 -0.07 21.51 -8.56
C GLY A 176 -1.08 21.66 -7.41
N ALA A 177 -2.03 20.75 -7.26
CA ALA A 177 -2.90 20.72 -6.09
C ALA A 177 -2.09 20.53 -4.79
N ALA A 178 -2.62 21.06 -3.69
CA ALA A 178 -1.99 20.91 -2.38
C ALA A 178 -1.80 19.45 -1.99
N LEU A 179 -0.67 19.14 -1.37
CA LEU A 179 -0.36 17.80 -0.86
C LEU A 179 -0.81 17.69 0.60
N PRO A 180 -1.45 16.58 0.99
CA PRO A 180 -1.78 16.35 2.39
C PRO A 180 -0.52 16.07 3.23
N THR A 181 -0.58 16.45 4.48
CA THR A 181 0.40 16.10 5.50
C THR A 181 -0.11 14.94 6.37
N PRO A 182 0.75 14.31 7.18
CA PRO A 182 0.30 13.28 8.13
C PRO A 182 -0.72 13.79 9.17
N ASP A 183 -0.90 15.09 9.31
CA ASP A 183 -1.91 15.68 10.22
C ASP A 183 -3.31 15.73 9.58
N ASP A 184 -3.39 15.53 8.26
CA ASP A 184 -4.65 15.53 7.50
C ASP A 184 -5.30 14.14 7.41
N VAL A 185 -4.73 13.11 8.06
CA VAL A 185 -5.22 11.72 7.98
C VAL A 185 -6.70 11.60 8.33
N ASP A 186 -7.15 12.26 9.39
CA ASP A 186 -8.55 12.19 9.83
C ASP A 186 -9.50 12.81 8.80
N ALA A 187 -9.09 13.92 8.16
CA ALA A 187 -9.87 14.57 7.11
C ALA A 187 -9.93 13.68 5.85
N LEU A 188 -8.82 13.05 5.49
CA LEU A 188 -8.77 12.09 4.37
C LEU A 188 -9.63 10.86 4.64
N ASP A 189 -9.58 10.31 5.84
CA ASP A 189 -10.37 9.13 6.21
C ASP A 189 -11.88 9.45 6.30
N ALA A 190 -12.23 10.71 6.53
CA ALA A 190 -13.63 11.19 6.49
C ALA A 190 -14.14 11.45 5.06
N ASP A 191 -13.25 11.64 4.08
CA ASP A 191 -13.62 11.78 2.67
C ASP A 191 -13.98 10.44 2.06
N ASP A 192 -15.05 10.40 1.27
CA ASP A 192 -15.57 9.17 0.64
C ASP A 192 -14.54 8.41 -0.22
N LEU A 193 -13.60 9.13 -0.81
CA LEU A 193 -12.60 8.57 -1.73
C LEU A 193 -11.15 8.86 -1.31
N ARG A 194 -10.97 9.41 -0.09
CA ARG A 194 -9.66 9.80 0.43
C ARG A 194 -8.90 10.73 -0.54
N CYS A 195 -9.64 11.62 -1.20
CA CYS A 195 -9.10 12.65 -2.08
C CYS A 195 -8.96 13.96 -1.31
N PHE A 196 -7.75 14.56 -1.30
CA PHE A 196 -7.49 15.78 -0.55
C PHE A 196 -8.14 17.03 -1.18
N ASP A 197 -8.42 16.99 -2.49
CA ASP A 197 -9.16 18.01 -3.21
C ASP A 197 -10.67 17.71 -3.20
N ALA A 198 -11.43 18.46 -2.42
CA ALA A 198 -12.86 18.21 -2.18
C ALA A 198 -13.74 18.34 -3.45
N GLU A 199 -13.40 19.25 -4.37
CA GLU A 199 -14.13 19.39 -5.63
C GLU A 199 -13.91 18.16 -6.51
N THR A 200 -12.66 17.71 -6.62
CA THR A 200 -12.32 16.49 -7.35
C THR A 200 -12.93 15.26 -6.70
N SER A 201 -12.95 15.15 -5.36
CA SER A 201 -13.63 14.06 -4.65
C SER A 201 -15.10 13.95 -5.06
N THR A 202 -15.83 15.08 -5.11
CA THR A 202 -17.22 15.10 -5.55
C THR A 202 -17.38 14.58 -6.99
N ARG A 203 -16.49 14.95 -7.90
CA ARG A 203 -16.49 14.46 -9.30
C ARG A 203 -16.16 12.97 -9.38
N MET A 204 -15.23 12.49 -8.55
CA MET A 204 -14.88 11.07 -8.47
C MET A 204 -16.05 10.22 -7.94
N VAL A 205 -16.84 10.72 -6.97
CA VAL A 205 -18.06 10.05 -6.49
C VAL A 205 -19.05 9.87 -7.63
N ALA A 206 -19.27 10.91 -8.43
CA ALA A 206 -20.17 10.84 -9.60
C ALA A 206 -19.68 9.81 -10.64
N GLU A 207 -18.37 9.70 -10.87
CA GLU A 207 -17.77 8.70 -11.77
C GLU A 207 -18.00 7.27 -11.25
N VAL A 208 -17.85 7.04 -9.93
CA VAL A 208 -18.15 5.74 -9.30
C VAL A 208 -19.64 5.39 -9.45
N ASP A 209 -20.54 6.35 -9.31
CA ASP A 209 -21.97 6.12 -9.48
C ASP A 209 -22.34 5.80 -10.92
N ALA A 210 -21.71 6.47 -11.89
CA ALA A 210 -21.89 6.17 -13.32
C ALA A 210 -21.44 4.72 -13.63
N ALA A 211 -20.24 4.33 -13.20
CA ALA A 211 -19.73 2.97 -13.39
C ALA A 211 -20.61 1.92 -12.72
N ARG A 212 -21.11 2.21 -11.50
CA ARG A 212 -22.05 1.31 -10.80
C ARG A 212 -23.33 1.08 -11.59
N LYS A 213 -23.90 2.17 -12.17
CA LYS A 213 -25.11 2.11 -12.99
C LYS A 213 -24.89 1.30 -14.27
N ASP A 214 -23.70 1.39 -14.85
CA ASP A 214 -23.32 0.65 -16.06
C ASP A 214 -22.92 -0.81 -15.77
N GLY A 215 -22.87 -1.21 -14.50
CA GLY A 215 -22.44 -2.55 -14.09
C GLY A 215 -20.95 -2.81 -14.33
N ASP A 216 -20.12 -1.79 -14.14
CA ASP A 216 -18.69 -1.83 -14.40
C ASP A 216 -17.86 -1.53 -13.13
N THR A 217 -16.53 -1.54 -13.26
CA THR A 217 -15.56 -1.28 -12.17
C THR A 217 -14.55 -0.24 -12.61
N LEU A 218 -14.00 0.49 -11.63
CA LEU A 218 -13.02 1.56 -11.87
C LEU A 218 -11.68 1.26 -11.22
N GLY A 219 -10.62 1.65 -11.90
CA GLY A 219 -9.28 1.82 -11.37
C GLY A 219 -8.98 3.26 -11.03
N GLY A 220 -7.73 3.55 -10.72
CA GLY A 220 -7.27 4.90 -10.41
C GLY A 220 -5.85 4.90 -9.86
N ILE A 221 -5.42 6.03 -9.36
CA ILE A 221 -4.07 6.26 -8.84
C ILE A 221 -4.14 6.74 -7.40
N VAL A 222 -3.30 6.17 -6.58
CA VAL A 222 -3.05 6.62 -5.20
C VAL A 222 -1.62 7.10 -5.07
N GLU A 223 -1.38 8.08 -4.23
CA GLU A 223 -0.03 8.55 -3.87
C GLU A 223 0.21 8.33 -2.39
N VAL A 224 1.43 7.94 -2.04
CA VAL A 224 1.92 7.86 -0.66
C VAL A 224 3.00 8.93 -0.50
N LEU A 225 2.85 9.73 0.53
CA LEU A 225 3.80 10.73 0.95
C LEU A 225 4.47 10.30 2.25
N ALA A 226 5.80 10.44 2.34
CA ALA A 226 6.53 10.20 3.58
C ALA A 226 7.37 11.44 3.94
N TYR A 227 7.17 11.90 5.15
CA TYR A 227 7.76 13.09 5.74
C TYR A 227 8.80 12.73 6.79
N GLY A 228 9.78 13.58 6.99
CA GLY A 228 10.81 13.39 8.02
C GLY A 228 11.90 12.38 7.65
N LEU A 229 12.02 12.00 6.39
CA LEU A 229 13.07 11.09 5.95
C LEU A 229 14.45 11.75 6.06
N PRO A 230 15.44 11.07 6.66
CA PRO A 230 16.81 11.52 6.58
C PRO A 230 17.35 11.36 5.15
N PRO A 231 18.29 12.19 4.69
CA PRO A 231 18.97 11.96 3.42
C PRO A 231 19.80 10.67 3.46
N GLY A 232 19.89 9.98 2.31
CA GLY A 232 20.79 8.83 2.12
C GLY A 232 20.23 7.46 2.56
N LEU A 233 18.91 7.28 2.68
CA LEU A 233 18.31 5.94 2.71
C LEU A 233 18.38 5.36 1.30
N GLY A 234 18.69 4.06 1.18
CA GLY A 234 18.99 3.43 -0.10
C GLY A 234 20.42 3.66 -0.55
N SER A 235 20.77 3.32 -1.80
CA SER A 235 22.14 3.43 -2.30
C SER A 235 22.16 3.53 -3.82
N HIS A 236 23.12 4.31 -4.36
CA HIS A 236 23.44 4.37 -5.79
C HIS A 236 24.46 3.30 -6.22
N VAL A 237 25.07 2.62 -5.26
CA VAL A 237 26.24 1.74 -5.50
C VAL A 237 25.89 0.51 -6.30
N HIS A 238 24.67 -0.04 -6.09
CA HIS A 238 24.17 -1.20 -6.83
C HIS A 238 22.67 -1.10 -7.05
N TRP A 239 22.17 -1.61 -8.17
CA TRP A 239 20.79 -1.45 -8.62
C TRP A 239 19.73 -1.99 -7.63
N ASP A 240 20.00 -3.10 -6.94
CA ASP A 240 19.09 -3.75 -5.99
C ASP A 240 19.05 -3.07 -4.62
N ARG A 241 19.93 -2.09 -4.37
CA ARG A 241 19.97 -1.29 -3.16
C ARG A 241 19.30 0.07 -3.30
N ARG A 242 18.83 0.40 -4.50
CA ARG A 242 18.12 1.65 -4.77
C ARG A 242 16.78 1.69 -4.05
N LEU A 243 16.50 2.80 -3.34
CA LEU A 243 15.25 2.98 -2.60
C LEU A 243 14.03 3.01 -3.55
N ASP A 244 14.12 3.77 -4.65
CA ASP A 244 13.08 3.83 -5.69
C ASP A 244 12.76 2.45 -6.26
N GLY A 245 13.77 1.62 -6.52
CA GLY A 245 13.60 0.24 -6.99
C GLY A 245 12.89 -0.65 -5.96
N LYS A 246 13.27 -0.57 -4.68
CA LYS A 246 12.61 -1.31 -3.59
C LYS A 246 11.14 -0.87 -3.40
N LEU A 247 10.87 0.43 -3.46
CA LEU A 247 9.50 0.98 -3.40
C LEU A 247 8.65 0.50 -4.57
N ALA A 248 9.17 0.58 -5.80
CA ALA A 248 8.47 0.12 -6.99
C ALA A 248 8.14 -1.38 -6.91
N GLN A 249 9.07 -2.23 -6.47
CA GLN A 249 8.86 -3.66 -6.27
C GLN A 249 7.74 -3.92 -5.24
N ALA A 250 7.78 -3.24 -4.10
CA ALA A 250 6.81 -3.43 -3.03
C ALA A 250 5.39 -3.03 -3.48
N LEU A 251 5.24 -1.86 -4.11
CA LEU A 251 3.96 -1.37 -4.61
C LEU A 251 3.44 -2.22 -5.77
N MET A 252 4.29 -2.61 -6.73
CA MET A 252 3.90 -3.48 -7.83
C MET A 252 3.43 -4.86 -7.35
N SER A 253 3.83 -5.30 -6.15
CA SER A 253 3.40 -6.57 -5.55
C SER A 253 1.97 -6.55 -5.01
N ILE A 254 1.34 -5.38 -4.89
CA ILE A 254 -0.05 -5.24 -4.44
C ILE A 254 -0.99 -5.71 -5.55
N GLN A 255 -2.04 -6.44 -5.18
CA GLN A 255 -3.04 -6.93 -6.12
C GLN A 255 -3.62 -5.77 -6.94
N ALA A 256 -3.78 -6.00 -8.23
CA ALA A 256 -4.30 -5.06 -9.24
C ALA A 256 -3.41 -3.84 -9.55
N ILE A 257 -2.30 -3.61 -8.89
CA ILE A 257 -1.36 -2.54 -9.29
C ILE A 257 -0.69 -2.92 -10.61
N LYS A 258 -0.61 -1.94 -11.54
CA LYS A 258 -0.09 -2.10 -12.90
C LYS A 258 0.95 -1.05 -13.29
N GLY A 259 1.13 -0.03 -12.46
CA GLY A 259 2.13 1.02 -12.65
C GLY A 259 2.57 1.59 -11.31
N VAL A 260 3.81 2.05 -11.24
CA VAL A 260 4.37 2.76 -10.09
C VAL A 260 5.18 3.93 -10.63
N GLU A 261 5.06 5.10 -10.01
CA GLU A 261 5.82 6.29 -10.33
C GLU A 261 6.45 6.86 -9.06
N VAL A 262 7.62 7.49 -9.19
CA VAL A 262 8.29 8.23 -8.12
C VAL A 262 8.35 9.70 -8.54
N GLY A 263 7.88 10.59 -7.68
CA GLY A 263 7.71 11.99 -8.02
C GLY A 263 6.79 12.19 -9.24
N ASP A 264 7.21 13.02 -10.17
CA ASP A 264 6.44 13.29 -11.39
C ASP A 264 6.51 12.16 -12.44
N GLY A 265 7.21 11.07 -12.15
CA GLY A 265 7.20 9.83 -12.92
C GLY A 265 7.26 10.02 -14.43
N PHE A 266 6.26 9.52 -15.16
CA PHE A 266 6.20 9.65 -16.63
C PHE A 266 6.05 11.09 -17.11
N LEU A 267 5.46 12.00 -16.32
CA LEU A 267 5.35 13.41 -16.69
C LEU A 267 6.73 14.05 -16.87
N THR A 268 7.74 13.63 -16.11
CA THR A 268 9.13 14.11 -16.24
C THR A 268 9.68 13.85 -17.65
N THR A 269 9.28 12.75 -18.32
CA THR A 269 9.76 12.40 -19.65
C THR A 269 9.31 13.37 -20.74
N THR A 270 8.27 14.16 -20.50
CA THR A 270 7.74 15.15 -21.42
C THR A 270 8.45 16.51 -21.32
N ARG A 271 9.27 16.70 -20.29
CA ARG A 271 9.99 17.95 -20.02
C ARG A 271 11.38 17.96 -20.66
N ARG A 272 11.86 19.15 -20.98
CA ARG A 272 13.30 19.34 -21.30
C ARG A 272 14.12 19.26 -20.02
N GLY A 273 15.39 18.81 -20.09
CA GLY A 273 16.24 18.59 -18.93
C GLY A 273 16.31 19.77 -17.97
N SER A 274 16.43 21.01 -18.48
CA SER A 274 16.43 22.23 -17.66
C SER A 274 15.13 22.49 -16.89
N ALA A 275 14.03 21.89 -17.29
CA ALA A 275 12.73 22.01 -16.64
C ALA A 275 12.30 20.72 -15.91
N ALA A 276 13.13 19.67 -15.97
CA ALA A 276 12.83 18.37 -15.41
C ALA A 276 13.40 18.13 -14.01
N HIS A 277 14.52 18.78 -13.70
CA HIS A 277 15.28 18.55 -12.47
C HIS A 277 15.03 19.65 -11.44
N ASP A 278 15.14 19.27 -10.17
CA ASP A 278 14.98 20.17 -9.03
C ASP A 278 16.30 20.94 -8.81
N GLU A 279 16.32 22.22 -9.10
CA GLU A 279 17.50 23.06 -8.91
C GLU A 279 17.84 23.22 -7.43
N LEU A 280 19.13 23.33 -7.12
CA LEU A 280 19.64 23.44 -5.76
C LEU A 280 20.00 24.91 -5.45
N PHE A 281 19.52 25.39 -4.31
CA PHE A 281 19.77 26.76 -3.84
C PHE A 281 20.41 26.75 -2.45
N ALA A 282 21.36 27.64 -2.24
CA ALA A 282 21.89 27.91 -0.91
C ALA A 282 20.91 28.79 -0.13
N THR A 283 20.56 28.38 1.07
CA THR A 283 19.75 29.13 2.03
C THR A 283 20.52 29.39 3.31
N ALA A 284 19.97 30.20 4.22
CA ALA A 284 20.57 30.43 5.52
C ALA A 284 20.74 29.14 6.35
N ASP A 285 19.86 28.18 6.12
CA ASP A 285 19.75 26.92 6.89
C ASP A 285 20.36 25.71 6.17
N GLY A 286 20.95 25.89 4.96
CA GLY A 286 21.55 24.81 4.17
C GLY A 286 21.16 24.85 2.69
N ILE A 287 20.98 23.68 2.08
CA ILE A 287 20.61 23.51 0.68
C ILE A 287 19.10 23.21 0.58
N SER A 288 18.40 23.95 -0.25
CA SER A 288 16.99 23.71 -0.60
C SER A 288 16.84 23.34 -2.08
N ARG A 289 15.69 22.76 -2.44
CA ARG A 289 15.29 22.46 -3.82
C ARG A 289 14.16 23.38 -4.26
N SER A 290 14.20 23.80 -5.53
CA SER A 290 13.17 24.66 -6.12
C SER A 290 11.82 23.96 -6.30
N THR A 291 11.86 22.65 -6.53
CA THR A 291 10.70 21.80 -6.76
C THR A 291 10.93 20.42 -6.13
N ASP A 292 9.93 19.54 -6.15
CA ASP A 292 10.04 18.15 -5.69
C ASP A 292 9.59 17.18 -6.78
N ARG A 293 10.06 17.41 -8.03
CA ARG A 293 9.73 16.58 -9.20
C ARG A 293 10.34 15.19 -9.12
N ALA A 294 11.52 15.10 -8.51
CA ALA A 294 12.19 13.83 -8.25
C ALA A 294 11.48 12.98 -7.19
N GLY A 295 10.51 13.56 -6.45
CA GLY A 295 9.71 12.85 -5.44
C GLY A 295 10.55 12.35 -4.27
N GLY A 296 11.50 13.13 -3.79
CA GLY A 296 12.28 12.82 -2.60
C GLY A 296 13.37 11.76 -2.78
N THR A 297 13.65 11.33 -4.02
CA THR A 297 14.76 10.39 -4.31
C THR A 297 15.60 10.85 -5.47
N GLU A 298 16.93 10.81 -5.31
CA GLU A 298 17.89 11.04 -6.38
C GLU A 298 18.94 9.93 -6.38
N GLY A 299 19.23 9.37 -7.54
CA GLY A 299 20.20 8.27 -7.66
C GLY A 299 19.87 7.02 -6.85
N GLY A 300 18.61 6.84 -6.46
CA GLY A 300 18.17 5.71 -5.63
C GLY A 300 18.38 5.93 -4.12
N MET A 301 18.59 7.17 -3.70
CA MET A 301 18.74 7.56 -2.29
C MET A 301 17.72 8.64 -1.92
N SER A 302 17.22 8.61 -0.67
CA SER A 302 16.39 9.70 -0.15
C SER A 302 17.18 11.01 -0.08
N THR A 303 16.50 12.13 -0.38
CA THR A 303 17.11 13.48 -0.45
C THR A 303 16.96 14.27 0.86
N GLY A 304 16.12 13.81 1.77
CA GLY A 304 15.71 14.57 2.96
C GLY A 304 14.46 15.44 2.74
N THR A 305 13.93 15.49 1.50
CA THR A 305 12.63 16.11 1.19
C THR A 305 11.49 15.09 1.29
N VAL A 306 10.27 15.54 0.99
CA VAL A 306 9.10 14.65 1.01
C VAL A 306 9.27 13.55 -0.05
N LEU A 307 9.14 12.29 0.38
CA LEU A 307 9.05 11.17 -0.57
C LEU A 307 7.65 11.13 -1.16
N ARG A 308 7.56 11.06 -2.50
CA ARG A 308 6.31 10.93 -3.25
C ARG A 308 6.38 9.69 -4.12
N VAL A 309 5.49 8.73 -3.91
CA VAL A 309 5.40 7.53 -4.74
C VAL A 309 3.95 7.19 -5.03
N SER A 310 3.63 6.98 -6.30
CA SER A 310 2.27 6.72 -6.78
C SER A 310 2.13 5.29 -7.30
N ALA A 311 0.93 4.74 -7.14
CA ALA A 311 0.58 3.40 -7.62
C ALA A 311 -0.73 3.43 -8.42
N GLY A 312 -0.66 2.95 -9.67
CA GLY A 312 -1.80 2.84 -10.58
C GLY A 312 -2.48 1.48 -10.46
N MET A 313 -3.72 1.49 -10.02
CA MET A 313 -4.57 0.30 -9.86
C MET A 313 -5.48 0.15 -11.07
N LYS A 314 -5.46 -1.02 -11.73
CA LYS A 314 -6.44 -1.36 -12.76
C LYS A 314 -7.83 -1.58 -12.15
N PRO A 315 -8.92 -1.48 -12.95
CA PRO A 315 -10.25 -1.92 -12.53
C PRO A 315 -10.26 -3.35 -12.00
N ILE A 316 -11.16 -3.63 -11.04
CA ILE A 316 -11.27 -4.96 -10.44
C ILE A 316 -11.76 -5.95 -11.49
N ALA A 317 -11.14 -7.13 -11.56
CA ALA A 317 -11.39 -8.14 -12.59
C ALA A 317 -12.77 -8.83 -12.47
N THR A 318 -13.43 -8.72 -11.30
CA THR A 318 -14.80 -9.22 -11.12
C THR A 318 -15.79 -8.12 -11.50
N VAL A 319 -16.15 -8.08 -12.79
CA VAL A 319 -17.05 -7.08 -13.36
C VAL A 319 -18.50 -7.59 -13.27
N PRO A 320 -19.48 -6.78 -12.77
CA PRO A 320 -20.88 -7.18 -12.74
C PRO A 320 -21.43 -7.52 -14.14
N HIS A 321 -21.06 -6.76 -15.16
CA HIS A 321 -21.29 -7.11 -16.56
C HIS A 321 -20.29 -8.20 -16.96
N ALA A 322 -20.64 -9.47 -16.74
CA ALA A 322 -19.74 -10.61 -16.83
C ALA A 322 -19.02 -10.71 -18.18
N LEU A 323 -17.69 -10.75 -18.13
CA LEU A 323 -16.84 -10.91 -19.32
C LEU A 323 -16.90 -12.35 -19.85
N ARG A 324 -16.63 -12.52 -21.14
CA ARG A 324 -16.50 -13.85 -21.77
C ARG A 324 -15.28 -14.58 -21.23
N THR A 325 -15.42 -15.87 -21.03
CA THR A 325 -14.35 -16.80 -20.63
C THR A 325 -14.58 -18.18 -21.25
N VAL A 326 -13.83 -19.16 -20.81
CA VAL A 326 -13.97 -20.58 -21.19
C VAL A 326 -14.27 -21.38 -19.93
N ASP A 327 -15.19 -22.34 -20.00
CA ASP A 327 -15.31 -23.37 -18.99
C ASP A 327 -14.22 -24.42 -19.23
N VAL A 328 -13.21 -24.45 -18.39
CA VAL A 328 -12.03 -25.33 -18.59
C VAL A 328 -12.34 -26.82 -18.42
N ALA A 329 -13.46 -27.17 -17.80
CA ALA A 329 -13.90 -28.56 -17.67
C ALA A 329 -14.50 -29.11 -18.96
N THR A 330 -15.13 -28.24 -19.78
CA THR A 330 -15.80 -28.67 -21.02
C THR A 330 -15.13 -28.16 -22.29
N GLY A 331 -14.33 -27.06 -22.19
CA GLY A 331 -13.79 -26.35 -23.34
C GLY A 331 -14.75 -25.37 -24.00
N ASP A 332 -15.96 -25.20 -23.48
CA ASP A 332 -16.99 -24.35 -24.06
C ASP A 332 -16.79 -22.86 -23.72
N THR A 333 -17.25 -21.98 -24.60
CA THR A 333 -17.37 -20.56 -24.29
C THR A 333 -18.39 -20.35 -23.17
N ALA A 334 -18.02 -19.54 -22.18
CA ALA A 334 -18.84 -19.29 -20.99
C ALA A 334 -18.76 -17.80 -20.58
N SER A 335 -19.56 -17.41 -19.60
CA SER A 335 -19.41 -16.15 -18.87
C SER A 335 -18.61 -16.39 -17.60
N ALA A 336 -17.73 -15.45 -17.27
CA ALA A 336 -16.90 -15.51 -16.05
C ALA A 336 -17.77 -15.62 -14.79
N HIS A 337 -17.24 -16.23 -13.75
CA HIS A 337 -17.92 -16.31 -12.47
C HIS A 337 -18.26 -14.92 -11.95
N HIS A 338 -19.54 -14.70 -11.64
CA HIS A 338 -19.95 -13.52 -10.91
C HIS A 338 -19.67 -13.75 -9.41
N GLN A 339 -18.81 -12.92 -8.84
CA GLN A 339 -18.62 -12.81 -7.40
C GLN A 339 -18.95 -11.38 -6.97
N ARG A 340 -19.36 -11.22 -5.71
CA ARG A 340 -19.53 -9.87 -5.15
C ARG A 340 -18.22 -9.13 -5.23
N SER A 341 -18.25 -7.94 -5.80
CA SER A 341 -17.08 -7.09 -6.02
C SER A 341 -17.37 -5.65 -5.63
N ASP A 342 -16.30 -4.92 -5.38
CA ASP A 342 -16.34 -3.46 -5.27
C ASP A 342 -16.48 -2.86 -6.67
N VAL A 343 -17.12 -1.71 -6.79
CA VAL A 343 -17.07 -0.87 -8.00
C VAL A 343 -15.71 -0.18 -8.07
N CYS A 344 -15.23 0.31 -6.94
CA CYS A 344 -13.94 0.97 -6.78
C CYS A 344 -13.28 0.54 -5.47
N ALA A 345 -11.98 0.20 -5.52
CA ALA A 345 -11.17 -0.13 -4.34
C ALA A 345 -9.91 0.74 -4.24
N VAL A 346 -9.83 1.82 -5.03
CA VAL A 346 -8.67 2.71 -5.08
C VAL A 346 -8.34 3.31 -3.71
N PRO A 347 -9.29 3.87 -2.92
CA PRO A 347 -8.97 4.40 -1.59
C PRO A 347 -8.33 3.37 -0.65
N ALA A 348 -8.85 2.14 -0.67
CA ALA A 348 -8.26 1.05 0.11
C ALA A 348 -6.86 0.67 -0.36
N ALA A 349 -6.60 0.72 -1.67
CA ALA A 349 -5.26 0.49 -2.22
C ALA A 349 -4.26 1.53 -1.72
N GLY A 350 -4.68 2.78 -1.44
CA GLY A 350 -3.86 3.82 -0.82
C GLY A 350 -3.37 3.41 0.57
N VAL A 351 -4.25 2.87 1.42
CA VAL A 351 -3.87 2.38 2.76
C VAL A 351 -2.91 1.18 2.68
N VAL A 352 -3.12 0.28 1.72
CA VAL A 352 -2.20 -0.85 1.47
C VAL A 352 -0.85 -0.36 0.96
N ALA A 353 -0.84 0.62 0.05
CA ALA A 353 0.38 1.22 -0.48
C ALA A 353 1.18 1.91 0.64
N GLU A 354 0.50 2.66 1.52
CA GLU A 354 1.09 3.29 2.71
C GLU A 354 1.78 2.26 3.62
N ALA A 355 1.13 1.11 3.86
CA ALA A 355 1.70 0.01 4.63
C ALA A 355 2.95 -0.59 3.96
N MET A 356 2.93 -0.80 2.66
CA MET A 356 4.07 -1.36 1.91
C MET A 356 5.24 -0.38 1.85
N VAL A 357 4.99 0.91 1.67
CA VAL A 357 6.01 1.96 1.73
C VAL A 357 6.65 2.00 3.12
N ALA A 358 5.84 1.93 4.19
CA ALA A 358 6.34 1.89 5.56
C ALA A 358 7.29 0.71 5.81
N ILE A 359 6.96 -0.48 5.33
CA ILE A 359 7.81 -1.68 5.45
C ILE A 359 9.15 -1.46 4.73
N VAL A 360 9.13 -0.91 3.51
CA VAL A 360 10.36 -0.62 2.75
C VAL A 360 11.23 0.43 3.44
N LEU A 361 10.61 1.50 3.95
CA LEU A 361 11.34 2.56 4.66
C LEU A 361 11.92 2.05 5.97
N ALA A 362 11.19 1.22 6.72
CA ALA A 362 11.69 0.60 7.95
C ALA A 362 12.92 -0.28 7.67
N ASP A 363 12.89 -1.09 6.59
CA ASP A 363 14.05 -1.89 6.18
C ASP A 363 15.24 -1.01 5.77
N ALA A 364 14.99 0.07 5.00
CA ALA A 364 16.04 1.00 4.56
C ALA A 364 16.69 1.75 5.74
N VAL A 365 15.89 2.13 6.75
CA VAL A 365 16.37 2.74 8.01
C VAL A 365 17.26 1.75 8.77
N LEU A 366 16.82 0.50 8.92
CA LEU A 366 17.59 -0.53 9.61
C LEU A 366 18.84 -0.93 8.83
N GLU A 367 18.81 -0.94 7.50
CA GLU A 367 20.00 -1.15 6.66
C GLU A 367 21.06 -0.08 6.92
N LYS A 368 20.65 1.18 7.08
CA LYS A 368 21.56 2.31 7.23
C LYS A 368 22.04 2.53 8.67
N PHE A 369 21.12 2.46 9.63
CA PHE A 369 21.40 2.84 11.00
C PHE A 369 21.53 1.65 11.96
N GLY A 370 20.98 0.48 11.60
CA GLY A 370 21.02 -0.72 12.45
C GLY A 370 20.40 -0.51 13.81
N GLY A 371 20.82 -1.33 14.79
CA GLY A 371 20.42 -1.27 16.18
C GLY A 371 19.49 -2.42 16.58
N ASP A 372 19.74 -3.00 17.77
CA ASP A 372 18.88 -4.03 18.35
C ASP A 372 17.75 -3.43 19.22
N SER A 373 17.82 -2.11 19.46
CA SER A 373 16.77 -1.35 20.15
C SER A 373 16.48 -0.04 19.40
N VAL A 374 15.25 0.45 19.55
CA VAL A 374 14.84 1.73 18.94
C VAL A 374 15.71 2.90 19.42
N GLY A 375 16.13 2.87 20.67
CA GLY A 375 17.03 3.90 21.23
C GLY A 375 18.42 3.86 20.60
N GLU A 376 18.93 2.69 20.22
CA GLU A 376 20.19 2.57 19.49
C GLU A 376 20.07 3.09 18.07
N THR A 377 19.02 2.69 17.33
CA THR A 377 18.74 3.19 15.99
C THR A 377 18.64 4.72 15.97
N ARG A 378 17.94 5.30 16.96
CA ARG A 378 17.81 6.76 17.10
C ARG A 378 19.15 7.44 17.32
N ARG A 379 19.99 6.95 18.24
CA ARG A 379 21.34 7.50 18.46
C ARG A 379 22.19 7.47 17.18
N ASN A 380 22.10 6.39 16.42
CA ASN A 380 22.85 6.24 15.17
C ASN A 380 22.34 7.23 14.11
N LEU A 381 21.02 7.43 14.00
CA LEU A 381 20.41 8.44 13.14
C LEU A 381 20.85 9.85 13.55
N ASP A 382 20.71 10.20 14.83
CA ASP A 382 21.07 11.52 15.35
C ASP A 382 22.57 11.84 15.12
N SER A 383 23.44 10.84 15.38
CA SER A 383 24.87 10.95 15.13
C SER A 383 25.19 11.18 13.64
N TYR A 384 24.49 10.47 12.76
CA TYR A 384 24.65 10.64 11.31
C TYR A 384 24.23 12.04 10.87
N LEU A 385 23.06 12.53 11.31
CA LEU A 385 22.55 13.85 10.96
C LEU A 385 23.47 14.96 11.49
N ALA A 386 23.98 14.82 12.72
CA ALA A 386 24.92 15.76 13.31
C ALA A 386 26.29 15.81 12.60
N ALA A 387 26.72 14.69 12.00
CA ALA A 387 27.97 14.58 11.26
C ALA A 387 27.90 15.16 9.83
N ILE A 388 26.72 15.46 9.30
CA ILE A 388 26.59 16.10 7.99
C ILE A 388 27.16 17.52 8.08
N PRO A 389 28.16 17.88 7.25
CA PRO A 389 28.72 19.24 7.23
C PRO A 389 27.61 20.28 7.00
N GLU A 390 27.70 21.43 7.64
CA GLU A 390 26.70 22.50 7.52
C GLU A 390 26.44 22.89 6.05
N THR A 391 27.49 22.93 5.25
CA THR A 391 27.42 23.22 3.81
C THR A 391 26.70 22.17 2.98
N LEU A 392 26.42 20.97 3.53
CA LEU A 392 25.72 19.86 2.87
C LEU A 392 24.38 19.56 3.53
N ARG A 393 23.97 20.27 4.57
CA ARG A 393 22.65 20.08 5.19
C ARG A 393 21.57 20.47 4.20
N THR A 394 20.56 19.62 4.10
CA THR A 394 19.34 19.92 3.32
C THR A 394 18.27 20.41 4.28
N THR A 395 17.60 21.50 3.91
CA THR A 395 16.37 21.92 4.59
C THR A 395 15.19 21.16 4.00
N PRO A 396 14.23 20.69 4.81
CA PRO A 396 12.95 20.26 4.30
C PRO A 396 12.38 21.40 3.44
N ALA A 397 11.72 21.07 2.33
CA ALA A 397 11.01 22.06 1.54
C ALA A 397 10.04 22.81 2.47
N SER A 398 10.37 24.01 2.86
CA SER A 398 9.48 24.90 3.58
C SER A 398 8.66 25.65 2.54
N GLU A 399 7.41 25.99 2.87
CA GLU A 399 6.55 26.86 2.03
C GLU A 399 7.24 28.17 1.63
N ALA A 400 8.26 28.61 2.36
CA ALA A 400 9.05 29.81 2.07
C ALA A 400 9.95 29.68 0.82
N ALA A 401 10.35 28.51 0.40
CA ALA A 401 11.20 28.32 -0.78
C ALA A 401 10.42 28.46 -2.10
N LEU A 402 9.10 28.39 -2.08
CA LEU A 402 8.24 28.55 -3.25
C LEU A 402 8.01 30.03 -3.63
N VAL A 403 8.31 30.97 -2.74
CA VAL A 403 7.98 32.41 -2.92
C VAL A 403 9.09 33.19 -3.63
N GLU A 404 10.34 32.73 -3.65
CA GLU A 404 11.44 33.47 -4.28
C GLU A 404 11.62 33.24 -5.80
N HIS A 405 10.85 32.36 -6.42
CA HIS A 405 10.95 32.07 -7.84
C HIS A 405 10.48 33.21 -8.77
N GLU A 406 9.79 34.22 -8.24
CA GLU A 406 9.37 35.41 -9.02
C GLU A 406 10.46 36.45 -9.24
N LEU A 407 11.68 36.33 -8.65
CA LEU A 407 12.71 37.34 -8.70
C LEU A 407 13.76 37.13 -9.80
N PHE A 408 13.75 36.03 -10.54
CA PHE A 408 14.72 35.73 -11.61
C PHE A 408 14.05 35.25 -12.92
N GLY A 409 12.82 35.68 -13.20
CA GLY A 409 12.11 35.45 -14.46
C GLY A 409 12.51 36.41 -15.56
#